data_29ded4e7f819f51446209e3c9facd87e
#
_entry.id   29ded4e7f819f51446209e3c9facd87e
#
_cell.length_a   1.000
_cell.length_b   1.000
_cell.length_c   1.000
_cell.angle_alpha   90.00
_cell.angle_beta   90.00
_cell.angle_gamma   90.00
#
_symmetry.space_group_name_H-M   'P 1'
#
loop_
_entity.id
_entity.type
_entity.pdbx_description
1 polymer ?
#
loop_
_entity_poly.entity_id
_entity_poly.type
_entity_poly.pdbx_seq_one_letter_code
_entity_poly.pdbx_strand_id
1 'polypeptide(L)'
;NVAAVFNVPSGYTAEALRADLVGAIPFNTTLFGNSGHKFQYFFNLYNRSYGQIPPSISTGYYYFGPILAPLFSGIFVYWSMKYSALANNTKASLKYIAYAFCSIVFALGACMYSPAITLQWFFSWGLIMIVITHFTRDR
;
A
#
# COMPACT_ATOMS: atom_id res chain seq x y z
N ASN A 1 -15.25 -7.86 -4.09
CA ASN A 1 -14.46 -7.91 -2.85
C ASN A 1 -14.80 -6.77 -1.85
N VAL A 2 -15.27 -5.58 -2.31
CA VAL A 2 -15.62 -4.49 -1.39
C VAL A 2 -16.77 -4.90 -0.46
N ALA A 3 -17.83 -5.50 -1.00
CA ALA A 3 -18.96 -5.95 -0.19
C ALA A 3 -18.60 -7.06 0.82
N ALA A 4 -17.58 -7.84 0.52
CA ALA A 4 -17.14 -8.95 1.38
C ALA A 4 -16.55 -8.48 2.73
N VAL A 5 -16.16 -7.19 2.84
CA VAL A 5 -15.67 -6.64 4.10
C VAL A 5 -16.74 -6.60 5.19
N PHE A 6 -18.02 -6.50 4.81
CA PHE A 6 -19.13 -6.50 5.76
C PHE A 6 -19.30 -7.83 6.52
N ASN A 7 -18.71 -8.92 5.99
CA ASN A 7 -18.70 -10.21 6.67
C ASN A 7 -17.62 -10.29 7.77
N VAL A 8 -16.68 -9.35 7.78
CA VAL A 8 -15.59 -9.33 8.76
C VAL A 8 -16.06 -8.56 9.98
N PRO A 9 -16.08 -9.19 11.18
CA PRO A 9 -16.46 -8.47 12.38
C PRO A 9 -15.57 -7.24 12.60
N SER A 10 -16.18 -6.13 12.95
CA SER A 10 -15.46 -4.93 13.36
C SER A 10 -14.75 -5.22 14.70
N GLY A 11 -13.51 -5.46 14.64
CA GLY A 11 -12.66 -5.77 15.80
C GLY A 11 -11.30 -5.08 15.68
N TYR A 12 -11.31 -3.95 15.02
CA TYR A 12 -10.10 -3.21 14.73
C TYR A 12 -9.57 -2.51 15.97
N THR A 13 -8.31 -2.75 16.21
CA THR A 13 -7.53 -2.02 17.20
C THR A 13 -6.46 -1.21 16.47
N ALA A 14 -6.01 -0.13 17.07
CA ALA A 14 -4.85 0.61 16.59
C ALA A 14 -3.63 -0.31 16.42
N GLU A 15 -3.54 -1.35 17.23
CA GLU A 15 -2.52 -2.37 17.15
C GLU A 15 -2.60 -3.20 15.86
N ALA A 16 -3.80 -3.60 15.43
CA ALA A 16 -3.98 -4.34 14.17
C ALA A 16 -3.63 -3.47 12.96
N LEU A 17 -4.03 -2.21 12.95
CA LEU A 17 -3.63 -1.25 11.92
C LEU A 17 -2.11 -1.07 11.88
N ARG A 18 -1.48 -0.89 13.05
CA ARG A 18 -0.04 -0.79 13.17
C ARG A 18 0.65 -2.06 12.62
N ALA A 19 0.15 -3.24 12.98
CA ALA A 19 0.70 -4.51 12.50
C ALA A 19 0.63 -4.63 10.97
N ASP A 20 -0.48 -4.22 10.35
CA ASP A 20 -0.65 -4.23 8.91
C ASP A 20 0.29 -3.23 8.20
N LEU A 21 0.46 -2.03 8.75
CA LEU A 21 1.36 -1.01 8.20
C LEU A 21 2.84 -1.38 8.37
N VAL A 22 3.21 -1.87 9.56
CA VAL A 22 4.58 -2.35 9.82
C VAL A 22 4.89 -3.59 8.99
N GLY A 23 3.91 -4.48 8.78
CA GLY A 23 4.02 -5.64 7.90
C GLY A 23 4.41 -5.31 6.46
N ALA A 24 4.16 -4.05 6.02
CA ALA A 24 4.55 -3.57 4.70
C ALA A 24 6.05 -3.25 4.58
N ILE A 25 6.77 -3.08 5.69
CA ILE A 25 8.19 -2.72 5.68
C ILE A 25 9.04 -3.96 5.39
N PRO A 26 9.96 -3.94 4.40
CA PRO A 26 10.90 -5.04 4.18
C PRO A 26 11.68 -5.36 5.46
N PHE A 27 11.93 -6.64 5.70
CA PHE A 27 12.61 -7.12 6.92
C PHE A 27 11.89 -6.82 8.24
N ASN A 28 10.58 -6.58 8.18
CA ASN A 28 9.75 -6.25 9.34
C ASN A 28 9.86 -7.29 10.48
N THR A 29 9.91 -8.57 10.15
CA THR A 29 10.03 -9.66 11.14
C THR A 29 11.33 -9.59 11.93
N THR A 30 12.42 -9.16 11.30
CA THR A 30 13.72 -8.99 11.95
C THR A 30 13.75 -7.72 12.82
N LEU A 31 13.09 -6.65 12.38
CA LEU A 31 13.14 -5.36 13.06
C LEU A 31 12.06 -5.19 14.14
N PHE A 32 10.88 -5.76 13.93
CA PHE A 32 9.70 -5.47 14.75
C PHE A 32 8.98 -6.71 15.28
N GLY A 33 9.53 -7.91 15.05
CA GLY A 33 8.91 -9.17 15.42
C GLY A 33 7.79 -9.58 14.44
N ASN A 34 6.98 -10.57 14.84
CA ASN A 34 5.99 -11.18 13.96
C ASN A 34 4.78 -10.26 13.74
N SER A 35 4.89 -9.34 12.80
CA SER A 35 3.79 -8.49 12.33
C SER A 35 3.20 -9.08 11.05
N GLY A 36 2.07 -9.75 11.17
CA GLY A 36 1.36 -10.31 10.00
C GLY A 36 0.27 -9.37 9.50
N HIS A 37 -0.14 -9.55 8.25
CA HIS A 37 -1.27 -8.82 7.64
C HIS A 37 -2.59 -9.27 8.29
N LYS A 38 -2.95 -8.64 9.41
CA LYS A 38 -4.10 -9.03 10.24
C LYS A 38 -5.42 -8.93 9.48
N PHE A 39 -5.65 -7.80 8.80
CA PHE A 39 -6.90 -7.62 8.06
C PHE A 39 -7.06 -8.63 6.92
N GLN A 40 -6.01 -8.88 6.13
CA GLN A 40 -6.08 -9.87 5.06
C GLN A 40 -6.36 -11.28 5.57
N TYR A 41 -5.77 -11.64 6.71
CA TYR A 41 -6.04 -12.92 7.35
C TYR A 41 -7.52 -13.05 7.73
N PHE A 42 -8.07 -12.07 8.44
CA PHE A 42 -9.49 -12.08 8.84
C PHE A 42 -10.41 -12.02 7.62
N PHE A 43 -10.09 -11.18 6.63
CA PHE A 43 -10.88 -11.09 5.41
C PHE A 43 -11.00 -12.45 4.70
N ASN A 44 -9.89 -13.18 4.55
CA ASN A 44 -9.90 -14.49 3.93
C ASN A 44 -10.63 -15.54 4.80
N LEU A 45 -10.44 -15.48 6.12
CA LEU A 45 -11.08 -16.40 7.06
C LEU A 45 -12.61 -16.29 7.01
N TYR A 46 -13.14 -15.07 7.13
CA TYR A 46 -14.58 -14.85 7.19
C TYR A 46 -15.28 -15.00 5.85
N ASN A 47 -14.59 -14.75 4.75
CA ASN A 47 -15.14 -14.96 3.41
C ASN A 47 -14.87 -16.34 2.83
N ARG A 48 -14.25 -17.24 3.61
CA ARG A 48 -13.87 -18.61 3.19
C ARG A 48 -13.12 -18.62 1.86
N SER A 49 -12.26 -17.65 1.66
CA SER A 49 -11.47 -17.45 0.45
C SER A 49 -10.00 -17.50 0.76
N TYR A 50 -9.20 -17.91 -0.21
CA TYR A 50 -7.75 -17.94 -0.07
C TYR A 50 -7.10 -17.05 -1.13
N GLY A 51 -6.12 -16.25 -0.71
CA GLY A 51 -5.34 -15.42 -1.64
C GLY A 51 -6.07 -14.21 -2.21
N GLN A 52 -7.26 -13.87 -1.73
CA GLN A 52 -7.92 -12.63 -2.13
C GLN A 52 -7.26 -11.43 -1.45
N ILE A 53 -6.98 -10.41 -2.24
CA ILE A 53 -6.44 -9.15 -1.77
C ILE A 53 -7.60 -8.17 -1.59
N PRO A 54 -7.89 -7.71 -0.37
CA PRO A 54 -8.91 -6.69 -0.16
C PRO A 54 -8.42 -5.34 -0.70
N PRO A 55 -9.27 -4.60 -1.44
CA PRO A 55 -8.91 -3.26 -1.92
C PRO A 55 -8.73 -2.27 -0.77
N SER A 56 -8.03 -1.17 -1.02
CA SER A 56 -7.75 -0.13 -0.02
C SER A 56 -9.00 0.43 0.64
N ILE A 57 -10.10 0.57 -0.11
CA ILE A 57 -11.37 1.04 0.43
C ILE A 57 -11.97 0.06 1.45
N SER A 58 -11.81 -1.26 1.23
CA SER A 58 -12.26 -2.29 2.17
C SER A 58 -11.45 -2.23 3.46
N THR A 59 -10.14 -2.04 3.35
CA THR A 59 -9.25 -1.88 4.50
C THR A 59 -9.58 -0.59 5.26
N GLY A 60 -9.83 0.50 4.54
CA GLY A 60 -10.25 1.77 5.14
C GLY A 60 -11.59 1.65 5.87
N TYR A 61 -12.56 0.95 5.29
CA TYR A 61 -13.84 0.67 5.95
C TYR A 61 -13.63 -0.13 7.25
N TYR A 62 -12.82 -1.18 7.19
CA TYR A 62 -12.54 -2.02 8.35
C TYR A 62 -11.93 -1.25 9.52
N TYR A 63 -10.95 -0.37 9.25
CA TYR A 63 -10.25 0.38 10.30
C TYR A 63 -10.92 1.67 10.73
N PHE A 64 -11.63 2.35 9.84
CA PHE A 64 -12.11 3.72 10.08
C PHE A 64 -13.62 3.89 9.90
N GLY A 65 -14.33 2.82 9.51
CA GLY A 65 -15.76 2.87 9.24
C GLY A 65 -16.12 3.53 7.91
N PRO A 66 -17.41 3.71 7.62
CA PRO A 66 -17.90 4.09 6.30
C PRO A 66 -17.46 5.48 5.85
N ILE A 67 -17.36 6.44 6.77
CA ILE A 67 -17.04 7.84 6.44
C ILE A 67 -15.59 7.98 5.98
N LEU A 68 -14.66 7.30 6.63
CA LEU A 68 -13.24 7.36 6.34
C LEU A 68 -12.73 6.16 5.51
N ALA A 69 -13.64 5.33 5.02
CA ALA A 69 -13.29 4.18 4.16
C ALA A 69 -12.36 4.57 2.98
N PRO A 70 -12.59 5.69 2.26
CA PRO A 70 -11.74 6.06 1.13
C PRO A 70 -10.41 6.71 1.51
N LEU A 71 -10.08 6.84 2.80
CA LEU A 71 -8.87 7.54 3.26
C LEU A 71 -7.59 7.02 2.61
N PHE A 72 -7.37 5.71 2.62
CA PHE A 72 -6.18 5.11 1.99
C PHE A 72 -6.18 5.33 0.48
N SER A 73 -7.31 5.13 -0.18
CA SER A 73 -7.43 5.36 -1.63
C SER A 73 -7.13 6.82 -1.98
N GLY A 74 -7.64 7.78 -1.20
CA GLY A 74 -7.35 9.20 -1.38
C GLY A 74 -5.87 9.54 -1.22
N ILE A 75 -5.21 9.00 -0.18
CA ILE A 75 -3.77 9.17 0.05
C ILE A 75 -2.98 8.60 -1.14
N PHE A 76 -3.34 7.44 -1.64
CA PHE A 76 -2.62 6.80 -2.75
C PHE A 76 -2.84 7.53 -4.08
N VAL A 77 -4.05 8.03 -4.35
CA VAL A 77 -4.30 8.91 -5.50
C VAL A 77 -3.39 10.15 -5.43
N TYR A 78 -3.32 10.80 -4.27
CA TYR A 78 -2.45 11.97 -4.08
C TYR A 78 -0.98 11.64 -4.39
N TRP A 79 -0.45 10.55 -3.84
CA TRP A 79 0.93 10.14 -4.09
C TRP A 79 1.16 9.71 -5.55
N SER A 80 0.20 9.02 -6.17
CA SER A 80 0.26 8.68 -7.59
C SER A 80 0.39 9.92 -8.46
N MET A 81 -0.46 10.92 -8.24
CA MET A 81 -0.42 12.20 -8.96
C MET A 81 0.91 12.93 -8.75
N LYS A 82 1.40 12.98 -7.51
CA LYS A 82 2.68 13.60 -7.17
C LYS A 82 3.85 12.95 -7.90
N TYR A 83 3.94 11.63 -7.89
CA TYR A 83 5.00 10.91 -8.60
C TYR A 83 4.86 11.01 -10.12
N SER A 84 3.64 11.02 -10.65
CA SER A 84 3.40 11.29 -12.07
C SER A 84 3.91 12.68 -12.49
N ALA A 85 3.63 13.71 -11.69
CA ALA A 85 4.15 15.05 -11.94
C ALA A 85 5.69 15.10 -11.89
N LEU A 86 6.31 14.41 -10.93
CA LEU A 86 7.77 14.31 -10.85
C LEU A 86 8.36 13.58 -12.06
N ALA A 87 7.72 12.51 -12.54
CA ALA A 87 8.14 11.82 -13.74
C ALA A 87 8.10 12.75 -14.96
N ASN A 88 6.99 13.45 -15.18
CA ASN A 88 6.82 14.34 -16.33
C ASN A 88 7.80 15.53 -16.32
N ASN A 89 8.26 15.95 -15.14
CA ASN A 89 9.20 17.07 -14.98
C ASN A 89 10.67 16.65 -15.04
N THR A 90 10.97 15.36 -15.16
CA THR A 90 12.36 14.90 -15.22
C THR A 90 12.78 14.52 -16.64
N LYS A 91 14.01 14.94 -17.01
CA LYS A 91 14.61 14.57 -18.31
C LYS A 91 15.48 13.32 -18.21
N ALA A 92 15.86 12.92 -16.99
CA ALA A 92 16.72 11.76 -16.78
C ALA A 92 15.92 10.47 -16.87
N SER A 93 16.27 9.59 -17.81
CA SER A 93 15.51 8.37 -18.08
C SER A 93 15.34 7.44 -16.86
N LEU A 94 16.39 7.29 -16.05
CA LEU A 94 16.33 6.45 -14.86
C LEU A 94 15.40 7.03 -13.77
N LYS A 95 15.45 8.35 -13.54
CA LYS A 95 14.54 9.04 -12.61
C LYS A 95 13.10 8.98 -13.12
N TYR A 96 12.89 9.14 -14.41
CA TYR A 96 11.58 9.00 -15.03
C TYR A 96 11.00 7.61 -14.73
N ILE A 97 11.76 6.54 -14.98
CA ILE A 97 11.33 5.16 -14.72
C ILE A 97 10.99 4.96 -13.24
N ALA A 98 11.83 5.44 -12.31
CA ALA A 98 11.60 5.32 -10.88
C ALA A 98 10.31 6.02 -10.44
N TYR A 99 10.08 7.25 -10.86
CA TYR A 99 8.89 8.01 -10.51
C TYR A 99 7.63 7.46 -11.19
N ALA A 100 7.72 7.03 -12.46
CA ALA A 100 6.62 6.38 -13.15
C ALA A 100 6.22 5.07 -12.47
N PHE A 101 7.18 4.25 -12.05
CA PHE A 101 6.92 3.05 -11.28
C PHE A 101 6.18 3.35 -9.97
N CYS A 102 6.65 4.33 -9.19
CA CYS A 102 5.98 4.73 -7.94
C CYS A 102 4.56 5.24 -8.20
N SER A 103 4.35 6.01 -9.26
CA SER A 103 3.01 6.47 -9.66
C SER A 103 2.07 5.30 -9.93
N ILE A 104 2.52 4.30 -10.69
CA ILE A 104 1.73 3.10 -11.01
C ILE A 104 1.43 2.30 -9.74
N VAL A 105 2.40 2.08 -8.87
CA VAL A 105 2.22 1.35 -7.60
C VAL A 105 1.12 1.99 -6.76
N PHE A 106 1.15 3.32 -6.61
CA PHE A 106 0.12 4.02 -5.84
C PHE A 106 -1.24 4.06 -6.56
N ALA A 107 -1.28 4.15 -7.89
CA ALA A 107 -2.53 4.07 -8.65
C ALA A 107 -3.21 2.70 -8.47
N LEU A 108 -2.46 1.62 -8.58
CA LEU A 108 -2.95 0.27 -8.32
C LEU A 108 -3.37 0.09 -6.86
N GLY A 109 -2.62 0.67 -5.93
CA GLY A 109 -2.95 0.69 -4.50
C GLY A 109 -4.27 1.39 -4.20
N ALA A 110 -4.58 2.48 -4.91
CA ALA A 110 -5.83 3.20 -4.72
C ALA A 110 -7.07 2.37 -5.08
N CYS A 111 -6.94 1.50 -6.12
CA CYS A 111 -8.07 0.80 -6.72
C CYS A 111 -8.12 -0.69 -6.40
N MET A 112 -6.98 -1.38 -6.39
CA MET A 112 -6.94 -2.85 -6.45
C MET A 112 -6.28 -3.51 -5.25
N TYR A 113 -5.25 -2.89 -4.65
CA TYR A 113 -4.45 -3.53 -3.61
C TYR A 113 -4.75 -2.98 -2.22
N SER A 114 -4.46 -3.79 -1.21
CA SER A 114 -4.49 -3.33 0.17
C SER A 114 -3.36 -2.32 0.44
N PRO A 115 -3.54 -1.43 1.43
CA PRO A 115 -2.50 -0.48 1.81
C PRO A 115 -1.17 -1.15 2.14
N ALA A 116 -1.20 -2.28 2.84
CA ALA A 116 0.01 -3.02 3.22
C ALA A 116 0.80 -3.51 2.00
N ILE A 117 0.13 -4.10 1.00
CA ILE A 117 0.78 -4.57 -0.23
C ILE A 117 1.32 -3.40 -1.05
N THR A 118 0.55 -2.31 -1.17
CA THR A 118 0.98 -1.10 -1.87
C THR A 118 2.25 -0.52 -1.26
N LEU A 119 2.27 -0.37 0.06
CA LEU A 119 3.43 0.13 0.79
C LEU A 119 4.62 -0.84 0.72
N GLN A 120 4.38 -2.15 0.76
CA GLN A 120 5.42 -3.15 0.60
C GLN A 120 6.12 -3.03 -0.76
N TRP A 121 5.36 -2.86 -1.84
CA TRP A 121 5.94 -2.66 -3.18
C TRP A 121 6.69 -1.34 -3.29
N PHE A 122 6.16 -0.28 -2.69
CA PHE A 122 6.84 1.01 -2.65
C PHE A 122 8.16 0.93 -1.89
N PHE A 123 8.19 0.35 -0.70
CA PHE A 123 9.42 0.24 0.11
C PHE A 123 10.43 -0.73 -0.48
N SER A 124 9.96 -1.86 -1.06
CA SER A 124 10.87 -2.89 -1.61
C SER A 124 11.49 -2.49 -2.94
N TRP A 125 10.78 -1.73 -3.77
CA TRP A 125 11.23 -1.43 -5.12
C TRP A 125 11.25 0.06 -5.41
N GLY A 126 10.16 0.78 -5.14
CA GLY A 126 10.04 2.19 -5.46
C GLY A 126 11.08 3.05 -4.74
N LEU A 127 11.20 2.89 -3.43
CA LEU A 127 12.17 3.65 -2.62
C LEU A 127 13.61 3.33 -3.03
N ILE A 128 13.93 2.06 -3.26
CA ILE A 128 15.27 1.63 -3.70
C ILE A 128 15.61 2.26 -5.04
N MET A 129 14.69 2.24 -6.01
CA MET A 129 14.90 2.89 -7.30
C MET A 129 15.13 4.40 -7.16
N ILE A 130 14.35 5.09 -6.32
CA ILE A 130 14.55 6.53 -6.06
C ILE A 130 15.93 6.78 -5.46
N VAL A 131 16.34 6.00 -4.46
CA VAL A 131 17.64 6.12 -3.81
C VAL A 131 18.78 5.92 -4.83
N ILE A 132 18.72 4.85 -5.63
CA ILE A 132 19.73 4.60 -6.67
C ILE A 132 19.82 5.80 -7.63
N THR A 133 18.70 6.38 -8.06
CA THR A 133 18.71 7.53 -8.97
C THR A 133 19.30 8.81 -8.36
N HIS A 134 19.32 8.92 -7.04
CA HIS A 134 19.99 10.04 -6.36
C HIS A 134 21.51 9.88 -6.33
N PHE A 135 22.00 8.65 -6.27
CA PHE A 135 23.44 8.36 -6.25
C PHE A 135 24.05 8.22 -7.65
N THR A 136 23.24 7.84 -8.64
CA THR A 136 23.68 7.88 -10.04
C THR A 136 23.56 9.31 -10.55
N ARG A 137 24.64 10.09 -10.37
CA ARG A 137 24.75 11.42 -10.98
C ARG A 137 24.62 11.25 -12.50
N ASP A 138 23.69 11.98 -13.11
CA ASP A 138 23.57 12.03 -14.55
C ASP A 138 24.95 12.46 -15.14
N ARG A 139 25.65 11.50 -15.71
CA ARG A 139 26.82 11.77 -16.55
C ARG A 139 26.36 12.05 -17.95
#